data_c0c1403800629b70b0c4b89bd0a69a01
#
_entry.id   c0c1403800629b70b0c4b89bd0a69a01
#
_cell.length_a   1.000
_cell.length_b   1.000
_cell.length_c   1.000
_cell.angle_alpha   90.00
_cell.angle_beta   90.00
_cell.angle_gamma   90.00
#
_symmetry.space_group_name_H-M   'P 1'
#
loop_
_entity.id
_entity.type
_entity.pdbx_description
1 polymer ?
#
loop_
_entity_poly.entity_id
_entity_poly.type
_entity_poly.pdbx_seq_one_letter_code
_entity_poly.pdbx_strand_id
1 'polypeptide(L)'
;MALKTFNPYTASRRFLTMLDKSEITKETPEKALVEPKKRSGGRNAHGEITIWHRGGGHKKQYRAIDFRREKKGVPARVAAIEYDPNRSARLALLHYADGEKRYILHPIGLEVGMTVQTGEGADILPGNAMAIRAIPPGTQLQNLELQPGKGAQLVRAAGGSAQLLSKEGDIALVKLPSGEVRKFPLDCMATIGQVGNLDHENVTYGKAGRTRWHGRRPTVRGVAMNPVDHPHGGGEGRVKGNHPQTPWGFSTLGAKTRRNRRSDRQIVQRRKP
;
A
#
# COMPACT_ATOMS: atom_id res chain seq x y z
N MET A 1 -3.37 16.98 5.96
CA MET A 1 -2.10 17.03 6.73
C MET A 1 -1.14 17.97 6.06
N ALA A 2 -0.38 18.75 6.78
CA ALA A 2 0.62 19.63 6.17
C ALA A 2 1.97 18.91 6.08
N LEU A 3 2.63 19.00 4.94
CA LEU A 3 4.03 18.60 4.80
C LEU A 3 4.91 19.60 5.52
N LYS A 4 5.78 19.12 6.39
CA LYS A 4 6.81 19.94 7.04
C LYS A 4 7.95 20.18 6.06
N THR A 5 8.17 21.43 5.71
CA THR A 5 9.31 21.92 4.90
C THR A 5 10.41 22.44 5.83
N PHE A 6 11.60 22.66 5.26
CA PHE A 6 12.76 23.10 6.03
C PHE A 6 13.48 24.25 5.31
N ASN A 7 14.09 25.14 6.07
CA ASN A 7 14.93 26.19 5.51
C ASN A 7 16.13 25.59 4.74
N PRO A 8 16.51 26.15 3.59
CA PRO A 8 17.48 25.56 2.66
C PRO A 8 18.95 25.80 3.09
N TYR A 9 19.30 25.55 4.36
CA TYR A 9 20.66 25.74 4.88
C TYR A 9 21.68 24.75 4.29
N THR A 10 21.23 23.57 3.85
CA THR A 10 22.09 22.56 3.23
C THR A 10 21.45 22.00 1.97
N ALA A 11 22.25 21.44 1.06
CA ALA A 11 21.77 20.85 -0.17
C ALA A 11 20.67 19.79 0.06
N SER A 12 20.79 19.01 1.13
CA SER A 12 19.78 17.99 1.47
C SER A 12 18.49 18.58 2.03
N ARG A 13 18.55 19.70 2.76
CA ARG A 13 17.37 20.34 3.35
C ARG A 13 16.56 21.16 2.34
N ARG A 14 17.18 21.63 1.27
CA ARG A 14 16.53 22.42 0.22
C ARG A 14 15.28 21.74 -0.35
N PHE A 15 15.34 20.42 -0.57
CA PHE A 15 14.26 19.65 -1.18
C PHE A 15 13.60 18.68 -0.20
N LEU A 16 14.01 18.69 1.08
CA LEU A 16 13.49 17.76 2.07
C LEU A 16 12.08 18.15 2.48
N THR A 17 11.16 17.20 2.39
CA THR A 17 9.84 17.30 3.04
C THR A 17 9.64 16.12 3.98
N MET A 18 8.87 16.31 5.03
CA MET A 18 8.51 15.26 5.99
C MET A 18 7.01 15.31 6.28
N LEU A 19 6.44 14.14 6.54
CA LEU A 19 5.07 14.08 7.04
C LEU A 19 5.00 14.64 8.46
N ASP A 20 3.94 15.36 8.74
CA ASP A 20 3.59 15.69 10.11
C ASP A 20 3.18 14.42 10.87
N LYS A 21 3.54 14.37 12.14
CA LYS A 21 3.25 13.26 13.04
C LYS A 21 2.17 13.58 14.06
N SER A 22 1.51 14.72 13.95
CA SER A 22 0.49 15.18 14.92
C SER A 22 -0.64 14.18 15.15
N GLU A 23 -1.02 13.41 14.11
CA GLU A 23 -2.04 12.37 14.23
C GLU A 23 -1.58 11.12 15.00
N ILE A 24 -0.27 10.94 15.20
CA ILE A 24 0.26 9.75 15.90
C ILE A 24 0.13 9.99 17.39
N THR A 25 -0.73 9.22 18.04
CA THR A 25 -1.01 9.35 19.47
C THR A 25 -0.16 8.42 20.32
N LYS A 26 0.43 7.36 19.72
CA LYS A 26 1.30 6.41 20.41
C LYS A 26 2.52 6.07 19.55
N GLU A 27 3.72 6.26 20.09
CA GLU A 27 4.98 6.01 19.37
C GLU A 27 5.44 4.54 19.44
N THR A 28 5.16 3.88 20.57
CA THR A 28 5.56 2.49 20.79
C THR A 28 4.47 1.52 20.36
N PRO A 29 4.81 0.47 19.58
CA PRO A 29 3.83 -0.51 19.14
C PRO A 29 3.36 -1.40 20.30
N GLU A 30 2.16 -1.98 20.15
CA GLU A 30 1.63 -3.01 21.05
C GLU A 30 2.49 -4.28 20.94
N LYS A 31 3.15 -4.70 22.03
CA LYS A 31 4.15 -5.78 22.05
C LYS A 31 3.56 -7.12 21.57
N ALA A 32 2.33 -7.43 21.96
CA ALA A 32 1.65 -8.68 21.58
C ALA A 32 1.36 -8.79 20.08
N LEU A 33 1.32 -7.67 19.35
CA LEU A 33 1.00 -7.61 17.92
C LEU A 33 2.24 -7.38 17.04
N VAL A 34 3.43 -7.54 17.61
CA VAL A 34 4.71 -7.29 16.91
C VAL A 34 5.49 -8.58 16.73
N GLU A 35 5.92 -8.80 15.51
CA GLU A 35 6.75 -9.95 15.13
C GLU A 35 8.11 -9.51 14.57
N PRO A 36 9.17 -10.33 14.76
CA PRO A 36 10.46 -10.07 14.14
C PRO A 36 10.38 -10.22 12.62
N LYS A 37 10.87 -9.22 11.89
CA LYS A 37 10.91 -9.26 10.43
C LYS A 37 12.31 -9.63 9.93
N LYS A 38 12.47 -10.85 9.42
CA LYS A 38 13.70 -11.27 8.72
C LYS A 38 13.88 -10.50 7.40
N ARG A 39 15.12 -10.25 7.02
CA ARG A 39 15.47 -9.57 5.78
C ARG A 39 16.15 -10.55 4.83
N SER A 40 15.59 -10.70 3.63
CA SER A 40 16.19 -11.54 2.58
C SER A 40 17.25 -10.82 1.74
N GLY A 41 17.28 -9.48 1.77
CA GLY A 41 18.16 -8.70 0.89
C GLY A 41 17.88 -8.90 -0.60
N GLY A 42 16.65 -9.27 -0.95
CA GLY A 42 16.23 -9.55 -2.33
C GLY A 42 16.59 -10.96 -2.82
N ARG A 43 16.98 -11.89 -1.91
CA ARG A 43 17.30 -13.28 -2.24
C ARG A 43 16.08 -14.19 -2.05
N ASN A 44 16.02 -15.23 -2.88
CA ASN A 44 15.05 -16.32 -2.75
C ASN A 44 15.53 -17.37 -1.71
N ALA A 45 14.81 -18.50 -1.62
CA ALA A 45 15.14 -19.60 -0.71
C ALA A 45 16.49 -20.28 -1.06
N HIS A 46 16.92 -20.22 -2.31
CA HIS A 46 18.20 -20.77 -2.79
C HIS A 46 19.38 -19.80 -2.64
N GLY A 47 19.15 -18.57 -2.12
CA GLY A 47 20.18 -17.55 -1.95
C GLY A 47 20.45 -16.70 -3.19
N GLU A 48 19.75 -16.90 -4.29
CA GLU A 48 19.89 -16.15 -5.54
C GLU A 48 19.20 -14.79 -5.46
N ILE A 49 19.78 -13.78 -6.08
CA ILE A 49 19.18 -12.44 -6.13
C ILE A 49 18.04 -12.41 -7.15
N THR A 50 16.81 -12.36 -6.68
CA THR A 50 15.60 -12.25 -7.51
C THR A 50 15.07 -10.81 -7.62
N ILE A 51 15.38 -9.97 -6.65
CA ILE A 51 15.05 -8.54 -6.66
C ILE A 51 16.33 -7.75 -6.40
N TRP A 52 16.77 -7.00 -7.41
CA TRP A 52 17.99 -6.21 -7.33
C TRP A 52 17.81 -4.96 -6.44
N HIS A 53 18.92 -4.39 -6.02
CA HIS A 53 18.99 -3.13 -5.28
C HIS A 53 18.21 -3.13 -3.96
N ARG A 54 18.15 -4.28 -3.29
CA ARG A 54 17.57 -4.43 -1.94
C ARG A 54 18.65 -4.78 -0.93
N GLY A 55 18.55 -4.21 0.26
CA GLY A 55 19.45 -4.52 1.38
C GLY A 55 19.82 -3.30 2.22
N GLY A 56 20.39 -3.56 3.39
CA GLY A 56 20.65 -2.54 4.39
C GLY A 56 19.38 -1.92 4.96
N GLY A 57 19.47 -0.66 5.38
CA GLY A 57 18.37 0.08 5.95
C GLY A 57 18.13 -0.19 7.45
N HIS A 58 17.21 0.55 8.05
CA HIS A 58 16.87 0.42 9.47
C HIS A 58 16.16 -0.90 9.77
N LYS A 59 16.45 -1.54 10.91
CA LYS A 59 15.75 -2.75 11.38
C LYS A 59 14.26 -2.43 11.58
N LYS A 60 13.38 -3.29 11.07
CA LYS A 60 11.93 -3.12 11.16
C LYS A 60 11.32 -4.32 11.84
N GLN A 61 10.30 -4.07 12.66
CA GLN A 61 9.42 -5.09 13.20
C GLN A 61 8.14 -5.12 12.37
N TYR A 62 7.58 -6.30 12.17
CA TYR A 62 6.28 -6.46 11.50
C TYR A 62 5.16 -6.24 12.53
N ARG A 63 4.05 -5.63 12.11
CA ARG A 63 2.83 -5.52 12.89
C ARG A 63 1.79 -6.45 12.30
N ALA A 64 1.24 -7.32 13.13
CA ALA A 64 0.13 -8.17 12.74
C ALA A 64 -1.13 -7.31 12.55
N ILE A 65 -1.66 -7.28 11.35
CA ILE A 65 -2.83 -6.47 11.00
C ILE A 65 -3.98 -7.40 10.67
N ASP A 66 -5.14 -7.07 11.21
CA ASP A 66 -6.39 -7.76 10.90
C ASP A 66 -6.92 -7.34 9.53
N PHE A 67 -6.52 -8.07 8.50
CA PHE A 67 -7.04 -7.91 7.14
C PHE A 67 -8.31 -8.72 6.86
N ARG A 68 -8.66 -9.66 7.73
CA ARG A 68 -9.84 -10.52 7.56
C ARG A 68 -11.09 -9.97 8.21
N ARG A 69 -10.90 -9.22 9.30
CA ARG A 69 -12.03 -8.65 10.04
C ARG A 69 -13.07 -9.72 10.46
N GLU A 70 -12.58 -10.83 11.02
CA GLU A 70 -13.40 -11.99 11.35
C GLU A 70 -14.36 -11.77 12.52
N LYS A 71 -14.04 -10.83 13.44
CA LYS A 71 -14.89 -10.51 14.59
C LYS A 71 -16.10 -9.70 14.17
N LYS A 72 -17.16 -10.40 13.80
CA LYS A 72 -18.44 -9.80 13.43
C LYS A 72 -19.28 -9.49 14.69
N GLY A 73 -19.98 -8.36 14.69
CA GLY A 73 -20.90 -7.96 15.74
C GLY A 73 -20.26 -7.43 17.03
N VAL A 74 -18.96 -7.59 17.24
CA VAL A 74 -18.29 -7.12 18.45
C VAL A 74 -17.75 -5.70 18.19
N PRO A 75 -18.18 -4.69 18.97
CA PRO A 75 -17.66 -3.34 18.83
C PRO A 75 -16.21 -3.24 19.36
N ALA A 76 -15.42 -2.42 18.70
CA ALA A 76 -14.05 -2.12 19.11
C ALA A 76 -13.83 -0.60 19.18
N ARG A 77 -13.20 -0.12 20.25
CA ARG A 77 -12.83 1.28 20.42
C ARG A 77 -11.45 1.53 19.84
N VAL A 78 -11.27 2.62 19.11
CA VAL A 78 -9.95 3.10 18.67
C VAL A 78 -9.19 3.62 19.88
N ALA A 79 -8.12 2.93 20.25
CA ALA A 79 -7.30 3.28 21.42
C ALA A 79 -6.15 4.23 21.06
N ALA A 80 -5.52 4.04 19.88
CA ALA A 80 -4.38 4.85 19.45
C ALA A 80 -4.21 4.80 17.92
N ILE A 81 -3.54 5.81 17.39
CA ILE A 81 -3.05 5.85 16.01
C ILE A 81 -1.52 5.72 16.06
N GLU A 82 -0.97 4.77 15.30
CA GLU A 82 0.44 4.40 15.35
C GLU A 82 1.12 4.44 13.97
N TYR A 83 2.44 4.63 13.99
CA TYR A 83 3.29 4.56 12.80
C TYR A 83 3.70 3.11 12.49
N ASP A 84 3.61 2.69 11.22
CA ASP A 84 4.18 1.42 10.76
C ASP A 84 5.30 1.65 9.73
N PRO A 85 6.54 1.18 9.99
CA PRO A 85 7.65 1.30 9.05
C PRO A 85 7.55 0.35 7.84
N ASN A 86 6.58 -0.56 7.82
CA ASN A 86 6.44 -1.56 6.76
C ASN A 86 5.51 -1.12 5.63
N ARG A 87 4.70 -0.09 5.86
CA ARG A 87 3.71 0.41 4.91
C ARG A 87 3.62 1.93 4.90
N SER A 88 2.96 2.47 3.90
CA SER A 88 2.72 3.90 3.78
C SER A 88 1.57 4.40 4.67
N ALA A 89 0.56 3.55 4.90
CA ALA A 89 -0.58 3.85 5.76
C ALA A 89 -0.20 3.81 7.25
N ARG A 90 -0.89 4.61 8.07
CA ARG A 90 -0.87 4.52 9.54
C ARG A 90 -1.77 3.39 10.01
N LEU A 91 -1.62 2.98 11.27
CA LEU A 91 -2.42 1.95 11.91
C LEU A 91 -3.29 2.56 13.00
N ALA A 92 -4.51 2.04 13.14
CA ALA A 92 -5.34 2.25 14.31
C ALA A 92 -5.30 0.99 15.19
N LEU A 93 -4.97 1.16 16.47
CA LEU A 93 -5.05 0.11 17.47
C LEU A 93 -6.48 0.05 17.99
N LEU A 94 -7.11 -1.09 17.84
CA LEU A 94 -8.46 -1.37 18.31
C LEU A 94 -8.41 -2.17 19.60
N HIS A 95 -9.21 -1.78 20.58
CA HIS A 95 -9.54 -2.56 21.77
C HIS A 95 -10.99 -3.04 21.63
N TYR A 96 -11.18 -4.33 21.50
CA TYR A 96 -12.48 -4.97 21.44
C TYR A 96 -13.12 -5.07 22.84
N ALA A 97 -14.45 -5.15 22.90
CA ALA A 97 -15.19 -5.28 24.14
C ALA A 97 -14.84 -6.56 24.94
N ASP A 98 -14.36 -7.60 24.26
CA ASP A 98 -13.88 -8.85 24.84
C ASP A 98 -12.40 -8.82 25.31
N GLY A 99 -11.75 -7.65 25.27
CA GLY A 99 -10.37 -7.44 25.70
C GLY A 99 -9.30 -7.74 24.64
N GLU A 100 -9.66 -8.32 23.47
CA GLU A 100 -8.68 -8.54 22.40
C GLU A 100 -8.26 -7.22 21.75
N LYS A 101 -6.98 -7.14 21.37
CA LYS A 101 -6.42 -6.00 20.65
C LYS A 101 -6.07 -6.40 19.23
N ARG A 102 -6.37 -5.54 18.24
CA ARG A 102 -5.98 -5.73 16.84
C ARG A 102 -5.58 -4.43 16.19
N TYR A 103 -4.72 -4.51 15.18
CA TYR A 103 -4.44 -3.39 14.29
C TYR A 103 -5.30 -3.44 13.05
N ILE A 104 -5.78 -2.27 12.63
CA ILE A 104 -6.37 -2.06 11.31
C ILE A 104 -5.61 -0.93 10.59
N LEU A 105 -5.79 -0.80 9.27
CA LEU A 105 -5.34 0.39 8.57
C LEU A 105 -6.19 1.57 8.98
N HIS A 106 -5.55 2.69 9.30
CA HIS A 106 -6.22 3.92 9.71
C HIS A 106 -6.87 4.62 8.50
N PRO A 107 -8.21 4.73 8.43
CA PRO A 107 -8.90 5.52 7.43
C PRO A 107 -8.93 6.98 7.81
N ILE A 108 -9.16 7.85 6.84
CA ILE A 108 -9.41 9.26 7.06
C ILE A 108 -10.70 9.42 7.88
N GLY A 109 -10.67 10.35 8.83
CA GLY A 109 -11.85 10.66 9.67
C GLY A 109 -12.06 9.70 10.84
N LEU A 110 -11.19 8.73 11.06
CA LEU A 110 -11.23 7.87 12.24
C LEU A 110 -10.36 8.47 13.35
N GLU A 111 -10.94 8.83 14.47
CA GLU A 111 -10.25 9.43 15.61
C GLU A 111 -10.16 8.48 16.79
N VAL A 112 -9.24 8.78 17.71
CA VAL A 112 -9.13 8.04 18.98
C VAL A 112 -10.42 8.22 19.79
N GLY A 113 -10.93 7.12 20.33
CA GLY A 113 -12.18 7.07 21.07
C GLY A 113 -13.40 6.64 20.26
N MET A 114 -13.36 6.75 18.93
CA MET A 114 -14.44 6.27 18.06
C MET A 114 -14.59 4.75 18.13
N THR A 115 -15.81 4.28 17.90
CA THR A 115 -16.14 2.85 17.84
C THR A 115 -16.16 2.37 16.40
N VAL A 116 -15.57 1.20 16.17
CA VAL A 116 -15.53 0.51 14.88
C VAL A 116 -16.17 -0.85 15.02
N GLN A 117 -17.01 -1.22 14.07
CA GLN A 117 -17.70 -2.50 14.05
C GLN A 117 -17.53 -3.23 12.72
N THR A 118 -17.68 -4.55 12.76
CA THR A 118 -17.62 -5.40 11.57
C THR A 118 -18.90 -6.23 11.49
N GLY A 119 -19.51 -6.30 10.31
CA GLY A 119 -20.71 -7.11 10.06
C GLY A 119 -21.80 -6.34 9.35
N GLU A 120 -22.91 -7.02 9.04
CA GLU A 120 -24.01 -6.44 8.24
C GLU A 120 -24.80 -5.35 8.99
N GLY A 121 -24.80 -5.38 10.31
CA GLY A 121 -25.43 -4.37 11.17
C GLY A 121 -24.55 -3.16 11.50
N ALA A 122 -23.37 -3.05 10.90
CA ALA A 122 -22.49 -1.91 11.13
C ALA A 122 -22.93 -0.70 10.28
N ASP A 123 -22.89 0.50 10.86
CA ASP A 123 -23.16 1.74 10.15
C ASP A 123 -22.13 2.02 9.04
N ILE A 124 -22.53 2.84 8.06
CA ILE A 124 -21.66 3.23 6.94
C ILE A 124 -20.73 4.38 7.39
N LEU A 125 -19.85 4.07 8.34
CA LEU A 125 -18.89 4.99 8.92
C LEU A 125 -17.44 4.56 8.59
N PRO A 126 -16.48 5.52 8.50
CA PRO A 126 -15.09 5.21 8.21
C PRO A 126 -14.51 4.21 9.23
N GLY A 127 -13.89 3.14 8.72
CA GLY A 127 -13.29 2.09 9.55
C GLY A 127 -14.17 0.86 9.77
N ASN A 128 -15.49 0.98 9.61
CA ASN A 128 -16.39 -0.17 9.66
C ASN A 128 -16.18 -1.08 8.45
N ALA A 129 -16.30 -2.38 8.65
CA ALA A 129 -16.10 -3.38 7.60
C ALA A 129 -17.32 -4.27 7.47
N MET A 130 -17.75 -4.49 6.24
CA MET A 130 -18.91 -5.34 5.93
C MET A 130 -18.76 -5.98 4.56
N ALA A 131 -19.62 -6.95 4.26
CA ALA A 131 -19.73 -7.50 2.92
C ALA A 131 -20.19 -6.41 1.92
N ILE A 132 -19.65 -6.42 0.70
CA ILE A 132 -20.00 -5.43 -0.33
C ILE A 132 -21.51 -5.41 -0.58
N ARG A 133 -22.20 -6.54 -0.36
CA ARG A 133 -23.65 -6.68 -0.44
C ARG A 133 -24.39 -5.62 0.40
N ALA A 134 -23.90 -5.32 1.60
CA ALA A 134 -24.51 -4.37 2.53
C ALA A 134 -24.16 -2.89 2.25
N ILE A 135 -23.14 -2.62 1.42
CA ILE A 135 -22.64 -1.27 1.18
C ILE A 135 -23.40 -0.61 0.02
N PRO A 136 -23.94 0.61 0.16
CA PRO A 136 -24.63 1.29 -0.94
C PRO A 136 -23.67 1.68 -2.08
N PRO A 137 -24.16 1.71 -3.34
CA PRO A 137 -23.40 2.25 -4.47
C PRO A 137 -22.95 3.70 -4.22
N GLY A 138 -21.84 4.09 -4.82
CA GLY A 138 -21.23 5.42 -4.63
C GLY A 138 -20.27 5.51 -3.44
N THR A 139 -20.30 4.58 -2.49
CA THR A 139 -19.46 4.59 -1.28
C THR A 139 -17.98 4.38 -1.63
N GLN A 140 -17.11 5.13 -0.92
CA GLN A 140 -15.66 4.91 -0.96
C GLN A 140 -15.26 3.73 -0.09
N LEU A 141 -14.40 2.89 -0.65
CA LEU A 141 -13.96 1.63 -0.06
C LEU A 141 -12.44 1.53 0.01
N GLN A 142 -11.96 0.85 1.04
CA GLN A 142 -10.57 0.42 1.18
C GLN A 142 -10.52 -1.04 1.64
N ASN A 143 -9.33 -1.64 1.71
CA ASN A 143 -9.15 -3.01 2.20
C ASN A 143 -10.11 -4.00 1.55
N LEU A 144 -10.11 -4.05 0.21
CA LEU A 144 -10.98 -4.94 -0.55
C LEU A 144 -10.43 -6.37 -0.59
N GLU A 145 -11.28 -7.34 -0.34
CA GLU A 145 -11.02 -8.75 -0.64
C GLU A 145 -11.18 -9.05 -2.13
N LEU A 146 -10.41 -10.03 -2.62
CA LEU A 146 -10.56 -10.58 -3.97
C LEU A 146 -11.44 -11.85 -4.00
N GLN A 147 -11.46 -12.55 -2.87
CA GLN A 147 -12.23 -13.77 -2.63
C GLN A 147 -12.75 -13.71 -1.22
N PRO A 148 -14.00 -14.12 -0.96
CA PRO A 148 -14.57 -14.12 0.38
C PRO A 148 -13.70 -14.87 1.38
N GLY A 149 -13.47 -14.29 2.57
CA GLY A 149 -12.71 -14.87 3.67
C GLY A 149 -11.19 -14.93 3.50
N LYS A 150 -10.65 -14.49 2.37
CA LYS A 150 -9.20 -14.48 2.15
C LYS A 150 -8.47 -13.32 2.85
N GLY A 151 -9.20 -12.31 3.22
CA GLY A 151 -8.69 -11.07 3.78
C GLY A 151 -8.36 -10.02 2.70
N ALA A 152 -8.28 -8.78 3.12
CA ALA A 152 -8.07 -7.64 2.24
C ALA A 152 -6.74 -7.71 1.48
N GLN A 153 -6.78 -7.53 0.17
CA GLN A 153 -5.61 -7.57 -0.72
C GLN A 153 -5.41 -6.28 -1.52
N LEU A 154 -6.48 -5.58 -1.83
CA LEU A 154 -6.47 -4.36 -2.65
C LEU A 154 -6.74 -3.12 -1.81
N VAL A 155 -6.30 -1.96 -2.32
CA VAL A 155 -6.56 -0.62 -1.74
C VAL A 155 -6.09 -0.53 -0.28
N ARG A 156 -4.77 -0.76 -0.07
CA ARG A 156 -4.13 -0.77 1.25
C ARG A 156 -3.04 0.29 1.42
N ALA A 157 -2.69 1.00 0.35
CA ALA A 157 -1.68 2.05 0.38
C ALA A 157 -2.28 3.36 0.89
N ALA A 158 -1.44 4.22 1.48
CA ALA A 158 -1.82 5.56 1.90
C ALA A 158 -2.53 6.31 0.77
N GLY A 159 -3.59 7.04 1.09
CA GLY A 159 -4.39 7.79 0.12
C GLY A 159 -5.25 6.92 -0.82
N GLY A 160 -5.12 5.60 -0.77
CA GLY A 160 -5.88 4.71 -1.64
C GLY A 160 -7.38 4.71 -1.31
N SER A 161 -8.22 4.83 -2.33
CA SER A 161 -9.66 4.61 -2.24
C SER A 161 -10.15 3.93 -3.52
N ALA A 162 -11.13 3.05 -3.39
CA ALA A 162 -11.92 2.52 -4.47
C ALA A 162 -13.36 3.01 -4.34
N GLN A 163 -14.13 3.00 -5.41
CA GLN A 163 -15.53 3.40 -5.40
C GLN A 163 -16.41 2.24 -5.87
N LEU A 164 -17.43 1.92 -5.10
CA LEU A 164 -18.47 0.99 -5.50
C LEU A 164 -19.37 1.68 -6.53
N LEU A 165 -19.41 1.20 -7.76
CA LEU A 165 -20.21 1.81 -8.83
C LEU A 165 -21.64 1.24 -8.87
N SER A 166 -21.74 -0.08 -9.01
CA SER A 166 -23.04 -0.78 -9.09
C SER A 166 -22.95 -2.17 -8.52
N LYS A 167 -24.11 -2.77 -8.32
CA LYS A 167 -24.28 -4.18 -7.95
C LYS A 167 -25.26 -4.81 -8.94
N GLU A 168 -24.89 -5.94 -9.51
CA GLU A 168 -25.67 -6.67 -10.51
C GLU A 168 -25.64 -8.17 -10.20
N GLY A 169 -26.78 -8.75 -9.84
CA GLY A 169 -26.84 -10.13 -9.38
C GLY A 169 -25.91 -10.35 -8.17
N ASP A 170 -24.96 -11.27 -8.30
CA ASP A 170 -23.98 -11.60 -7.24
C ASP A 170 -22.64 -10.86 -7.39
N ILE A 171 -22.57 -9.86 -8.27
CA ILE A 171 -21.35 -9.17 -8.62
C ILE A 171 -21.46 -7.68 -8.31
N ALA A 172 -20.40 -7.12 -7.74
CA ALA A 172 -20.19 -5.68 -7.60
C ALA A 172 -19.19 -5.17 -8.63
N LEU A 173 -19.47 -4.01 -9.24
CA LEU A 173 -18.52 -3.25 -10.05
C LEU A 173 -17.84 -2.21 -9.19
N VAL A 174 -16.51 -2.30 -9.09
CA VAL A 174 -15.70 -1.38 -8.26
C VAL A 174 -14.62 -0.74 -9.11
N LYS A 175 -14.55 0.59 -9.04
CA LYS A 175 -13.48 1.39 -9.64
C LYS A 175 -12.31 1.45 -8.67
N LEU A 176 -11.16 0.92 -9.07
CA LEU A 176 -9.94 0.89 -8.30
C LEU A 176 -9.15 2.22 -8.41
N PRO A 177 -8.19 2.50 -7.51
CA PRO A 177 -7.34 3.70 -7.58
C PRO A 177 -6.58 3.85 -8.90
N SER A 178 -6.30 2.74 -9.60
CA SER A 178 -5.66 2.75 -10.93
C SER A 178 -6.57 3.24 -12.06
N GLY A 179 -7.87 3.46 -11.80
CA GLY A 179 -8.90 3.72 -12.79
C GLY A 179 -9.50 2.46 -13.45
N GLU A 180 -8.98 1.27 -13.13
CA GLU A 180 -9.54 0.00 -13.61
C GLU A 180 -10.88 -0.27 -12.92
N VAL A 181 -11.90 -0.64 -13.70
CA VAL A 181 -13.18 -1.13 -13.18
C VAL A 181 -13.17 -2.65 -13.21
N ARG A 182 -13.45 -3.26 -12.06
CA ARG A 182 -13.33 -4.69 -11.86
C ARG A 182 -14.54 -5.28 -11.15
N LYS A 183 -14.86 -6.54 -11.48
CA LYS A 183 -15.90 -7.36 -10.86
C LYS A 183 -15.40 -7.96 -9.55
N PHE A 184 -16.25 -7.91 -8.53
CA PHE A 184 -16.03 -8.54 -7.21
C PHE A 184 -17.27 -9.32 -6.80
N PRO A 185 -17.14 -10.50 -6.16
CA PRO A 185 -18.27 -11.15 -5.50
C PRO A 185 -18.83 -10.24 -4.40
N LEU A 186 -20.17 -10.23 -4.25
CA LEU A 186 -20.85 -9.42 -3.22
C LEU A 186 -20.49 -9.82 -1.78
N ASP A 187 -20.10 -11.05 -1.57
CA ASP A 187 -19.72 -11.58 -0.24
C ASP A 187 -18.29 -11.19 0.18
N CYS A 188 -17.50 -10.57 -0.72
CA CYS A 188 -16.21 -10.03 -0.36
C CYS A 188 -16.35 -8.91 0.67
N MET A 189 -15.46 -8.93 1.68
CA MET A 189 -15.40 -7.88 2.69
C MET A 189 -14.70 -6.64 2.15
N ALA A 190 -15.19 -5.49 2.57
CA ALA A 190 -14.57 -4.19 2.33
C ALA A 190 -14.65 -3.32 3.58
N THR A 191 -13.71 -2.41 3.76
CA THR A 191 -13.76 -1.39 4.81
C THR A 191 -14.18 -0.06 4.20
N ILE A 192 -15.07 0.65 4.88
CA ILE A 192 -15.59 1.94 4.43
C ILE A 192 -14.55 3.03 4.64
N GLY A 193 -14.49 3.97 3.67
CA GLY A 193 -13.65 5.14 3.71
C GLY A 193 -12.39 5.03 2.83
N GLN A 194 -11.52 6.02 2.95
CA GLN A 194 -10.24 6.14 2.26
C GLN A 194 -9.08 5.91 3.23
N VAL A 195 -8.01 5.28 2.80
CA VAL A 195 -6.80 5.09 3.62
C VAL A 195 -6.18 6.44 3.95
N GLY A 196 -5.85 6.67 5.22
CA GLY A 196 -5.23 7.90 5.70
C GLY A 196 -3.82 8.15 5.18
N ASN A 197 -3.17 9.23 5.67
CA ASN A 197 -1.81 9.64 5.29
C ASN A 197 -1.66 10.03 3.81
N LEU A 198 -2.58 10.87 3.31
CA LEU A 198 -2.67 11.31 1.91
C LEU A 198 -1.35 11.86 1.36
N ASP A 199 -0.67 12.71 2.12
CA ASP A 199 0.55 13.38 1.67
C ASP A 199 1.79 12.49 1.61
N HIS A 200 1.65 11.18 1.84
CA HIS A 200 2.77 10.25 1.78
C HIS A 200 3.46 10.24 0.41
N GLU A 201 2.73 10.41 -0.66
CA GLU A 201 3.27 10.45 -2.03
C GLU A 201 4.08 11.72 -2.31
N ASN A 202 3.75 12.82 -1.63
CA ASN A 202 4.38 14.13 -1.80
C ASN A 202 5.71 14.27 -1.02
N VAL A 203 6.14 13.21 -0.29
CA VAL A 203 7.37 13.25 0.51
C VAL A 203 8.60 13.16 -0.36
N THR A 204 9.47 14.15 -0.26
CA THR A 204 10.78 14.17 -0.91
C THR A 204 11.89 13.87 0.10
N TYR A 205 12.71 12.86 -0.17
CA TYR A 205 13.76 12.44 0.77
C TYR A 205 14.95 13.40 0.88
N GLY A 206 15.15 14.26 -0.08
CA GLY A 206 16.18 15.30 -0.08
C GLY A 206 17.64 14.81 -0.24
N LYS A 207 17.94 13.55 0.09
CA LYS A 207 19.28 12.95 -0.05
C LYS A 207 19.23 11.44 -0.31
N ALA A 208 20.25 10.93 -1.03
CA ALA A 208 20.39 9.50 -1.33
C ALA A 208 20.52 8.63 -0.07
N GLY A 209 21.13 9.12 1.00
CA GLY A 209 21.25 8.40 2.28
C GLY A 209 19.91 8.01 2.89
N ARG A 210 18.84 8.80 2.74
CA ARG A 210 17.49 8.42 3.18
C ARG A 210 16.95 7.22 2.42
N THR A 211 17.16 7.17 1.12
CA THR A 211 16.79 6.01 0.31
C THR A 211 17.53 4.76 0.78
N ARG A 212 18.81 4.90 1.18
CA ARG A 212 19.60 3.83 1.80
C ARG A 212 19.00 3.37 3.13
N TRP A 213 18.54 4.28 3.98
CA TRP A 213 17.87 3.94 5.25
C TRP A 213 16.58 3.16 5.04
N HIS A 214 15.89 3.37 3.92
CA HIS A 214 14.71 2.58 3.54
C HIS A 214 15.06 1.19 2.96
N GLY A 215 16.36 0.84 2.84
CA GLY A 215 16.80 -0.47 2.36
C GLY A 215 16.93 -0.57 0.84
N ARG A 216 16.98 0.56 0.15
CA ARG A 216 17.27 0.61 -1.30
C ARG A 216 18.75 0.86 -1.54
N ARG A 217 19.40 0.03 -2.33
CA ARG A 217 20.78 0.21 -2.77
C ARG A 217 20.83 1.10 -4.01
N PRO A 218 21.99 1.73 -4.30
CA PRO A 218 22.19 2.48 -5.53
C PRO A 218 21.94 1.61 -6.77
N THR A 219 21.44 2.22 -7.83
CA THR A 219 21.18 1.57 -9.11
C THR A 219 22.07 2.20 -10.17
N VAL A 220 22.82 1.38 -10.91
CA VAL A 220 23.59 1.79 -12.07
C VAL A 220 22.66 1.79 -13.29
N ARG A 221 22.75 2.83 -14.12
CA ARG A 221 21.96 2.92 -15.36
C ARG A 221 22.53 1.97 -16.40
N GLY A 222 21.67 1.32 -17.20
CA GLY A 222 22.10 0.40 -18.26
C GLY A 222 23.09 1.02 -19.26
N VAL A 223 22.96 2.32 -19.55
CA VAL A 223 23.89 3.06 -20.44
C VAL A 223 25.32 3.11 -19.89
N ALA A 224 25.51 2.99 -18.57
CA ALA A 224 26.82 2.99 -17.92
C ALA A 224 27.41 1.59 -17.73
N MET A 225 26.76 0.56 -18.27
CA MET A 225 27.19 -0.82 -18.23
C MET A 225 27.89 -1.24 -19.52
N ASN A 226 28.51 -2.43 -19.51
CA ASN A 226 29.04 -3.04 -20.70
C ASN A 226 27.92 -3.71 -21.54
N PRO A 227 28.17 -3.97 -22.86
CA PRO A 227 27.18 -4.60 -23.74
C PRO A 227 26.66 -5.95 -23.24
N VAL A 228 27.51 -6.71 -22.53
CA VAL A 228 27.16 -8.01 -21.95
C VAL A 228 26.14 -7.89 -20.80
N ASP A 229 26.14 -6.77 -20.10
CA ASP A 229 25.32 -6.56 -18.88
C ASP A 229 23.95 -5.95 -19.18
N HIS A 230 23.86 -5.15 -20.24
CA HIS A 230 22.62 -4.44 -20.58
C HIS A 230 22.56 -4.13 -22.09
N PRO A 231 21.38 -4.21 -22.74
CA PRO A 231 21.18 -3.82 -24.15
C PRO A 231 21.57 -2.38 -24.47
N HIS A 232 21.61 -1.50 -23.49
CA HIS A 232 22.05 -0.10 -23.63
C HIS A 232 23.53 0.11 -23.33
N GLY A 233 24.28 -0.94 -23.04
CA GLY A 233 25.69 -0.85 -22.67
C GLY A 233 26.60 -0.66 -23.88
N GLY A 234 27.81 -0.18 -23.61
CA GLY A 234 28.86 0.05 -24.62
C GLY A 234 28.78 1.37 -25.32
N GLY A 235 29.72 1.58 -26.28
CA GLY A 235 29.84 2.81 -27.05
C GLY A 235 30.74 3.88 -26.42
N GLU A 236 31.07 4.89 -27.19
CA GLU A 236 31.78 6.08 -26.74
C GLU A 236 30.80 7.22 -26.47
N GLY A 237 30.90 7.84 -25.27
CA GLY A 237 30.03 8.94 -24.87
C GLY A 237 28.55 8.55 -24.67
N ARG A 238 27.65 9.51 -24.96
CA ARG A 238 26.19 9.28 -24.89
C ARG A 238 25.71 8.52 -26.13
N VAL A 239 25.48 7.23 -26.01
CA VAL A 239 24.87 6.43 -27.08
C VAL A 239 23.39 6.80 -27.18
N LYS A 240 23.02 7.36 -28.31
CA LYS A 240 21.62 7.55 -28.74
C LYS A 240 21.33 6.51 -29.82
N GLY A 241 20.21 5.82 -29.76
CA GLY A 241 19.75 4.99 -30.86
C GLY A 241 19.17 3.63 -30.55
N ASN A 242 19.38 3.13 -29.34
CA ASN A 242 18.71 1.90 -28.93
C ASN A 242 17.32 2.19 -28.38
N HIS A 243 16.32 1.43 -28.81
CA HIS A 243 15.00 1.48 -28.17
C HIS A 243 15.12 1.20 -26.69
N PRO A 244 14.42 1.97 -25.81
CA PRO A 244 14.45 1.73 -24.39
C PRO A 244 14.01 0.31 -24.04
N GLN A 245 14.91 -0.45 -23.43
CA GLN A 245 14.73 -1.85 -23.11
C GLN A 245 15.09 -2.15 -21.64
N THR A 246 14.50 -3.20 -21.11
CA THR A 246 14.92 -3.79 -19.83
C THR A 246 16.22 -4.58 -20.01
N PRO A 247 16.92 -4.98 -18.93
CA PRO A 247 18.10 -5.87 -19.03
C PRO A 247 17.84 -7.18 -19.79
N TRP A 248 16.59 -7.59 -19.86
CA TRP A 248 16.15 -8.81 -20.57
C TRP A 248 15.64 -8.55 -22.00
N GLY A 249 15.87 -7.36 -22.56
CA GLY A 249 15.50 -7.01 -23.93
C GLY A 249 14.02 -6.65 -24.15
N PHE A 250 13.20 -6.58 -23.11
CA PHE A 250 11.80 -6.17 -23.28
C PHE A 250 11.68 -4.65 -23.45
N SER A 251 10.85 -4.20 -24.41
CA SER A 251 10.55 -2.78 -24.59
C SER A 251 9.93 -2.18 -23.34
N THR A 252 10.37 -0.97 -22.96
CA THR A 252 9.84 -0.19 -21.83
C THR A 252 8.87 0.90 -22.26
N LEU A 253 8.73 1.17 -23.55
CA LEU A 253 7.83 2.17 -24.11
C LEU A 253 6.49 1.53 -24.50
N GLY A 254 5.47 1.74 -23.67
CA GLY A 254 4.07 1.41 -23.99
C GLY A 254 3.74 -0.06 -24.24
N ALA A 255 4.69 -0.98 -24.14
CA ALA A 255 4.46 -2.39 -24.38
C ALA A 255 3.53 -2.99 -23.32
N LYS A 256 2.47 -3.65 -23.78
CA LYS A 256 1.52 -4.37 -22.94
C LYS A 256 2.12 -5.71 -22.49
N THR A 257 2.76 -5.73 -21.32
CA THR A 257 3.46 -6.90 -20.81
C THR A 257 2.61 -7.88 -19.99
N ARG A 258 1.39 -7.50 -19.59
CA ARG A 258 0.48 -8.37 -18.84
C ARG A 258 0.05 -9.58 -19.66
N ARG A 259 0.34 -10.80 -19.14
CA ARG A 259 -0.03 -12.09 -19.77
C ARG A 259 -1.00 -12.93 -18.93
N ASN A 260 -1.42 -12.44 -17.74
CA ASN A 260 -2.29 -13.21 -16.86
C ASN A 260 -3.75 -13.15 -17.34
N ARG A 261 -4.19 -14.19 -18.05
CA ARG A 261 -5.56 -14.32 -18.57
C ARG A 261 -6.59 -14.68 -17.49
N ARG A 262 -6.17 -15.27 -16.36
CA ARG A 262 -7.12 -15.75 -15.32
C ARG A 262 -7.94 -14.62 -14.71
N SER A 263 -7.33 -13.46 -14.48
CA SER A 263 -8.00 -12.29 -13.89
C SER A 263 -8.56 -11.32 -14.93
N ASP A 264 -8.34 -11.55 -16.23
CA ASP A 264 -8.87 -10.67 -17.29
C ASP A 264 -10.40 -10.73 -17.38
N ARG A 265 -11.01 -11.88 -17.06
CA ARG A 265 -12.48 -12.05 -17.03
C ARG A 265 -13.16 -11.16 -15.97
N GLN A 266 -12.41 -10.73 -14.96
CA GLN A 266 -12.94 -9.87 -13.90
C GLN A 266 -12.78 -8.38 -14.22
N ILE A 267 -12.04 -8.00 -15.27
CA ILE A 267 -11.81 -6.61 -15.66
C ILE A 267 -12.86 -6.21 -16.68
N VAL A 268 -13.68 -5.23 -16.32
CA VAL A 268 -14.71 -4.63 -17.21
C VAL A 268 -14.08 -3.53 -18.04
N GLN A 269 -13.36 -2.63 -17.38
CA GLN A 269 -12.68 -1.50 -18.03
C GLN A 269 -11.23 -1.44 -17.53
N ARG A 270 -10.29 -1.40 -18.46
CA ARG A 270 -8.87 -1.22 -18.12
C ARG A 270 -8.58 0.25 -17.81
N ARG A 271 -7.48 0.49 -17.06
CA ARG A 271 -6.97 1.85 -16.87
C ARG A 271 -6.71 2.50 -18.25
N LYS A 272 -6.99 3.78 -18.36
CA LYS A 272 -6.51 4.57 -19.50
C LYS A 272 -4.98 4.64 -19.45
N PRO A 273 -4.28 4.61 -20.58
CA PRO A 273 -2.83 4.72 -20.62
C PRO A 273 -2.32 6.06 -20.04
#